data_3a2ce48a6b467e25b62e65683dfa5add
#
_entry.id   3a2ce48a6b467e25b62e65683dfa5add
#
_cell.length_a   1.000
_cell.length_b   1.000
_cell.length_c   1.000
_cell.angle_alpha   90.00
_cell.angle_beta   90.00
_cell.angle_gamma   90.00
#
_symmetry.space_group_name_H-M   'P 1'
#
loop_
_entity.id
_entity.type
_entity.pdbx_description
1 polymer ?
#
loop_
_entity_poly.entity_id
_entity_poly.type
_entity_poly.pdbx_seq_one_letter_code
_entity_poly.pdbx_strand_id
1 'polypeptide(L)'
;VIRPFFERFLRDVSMRVAELTDDDRLWVQERTELLFGGDFVVSRTEVHDPHKLPGFIATEGRERVGLATYCIYGGECELVTIDALCQYMGVGTLLLDKVEEVAREAGCTKIWTITTNDNLDAQRFFQKRGFTISQVRLGGMTKIRLLKPNVPKVGYYGIPVRDELEFEKRLAPLSVL
;
A
#
# COMPACT_ATOMS: atom_id res chain seq x y z
N VAL A 1 25.26 -25.98 13.04
CA VAL A 1 24.66 -24.69 13.43
C VAL A 1 23.57 -24.30 12.40
N ILE A 2 22.42 -25.08 12.36
CA ILE A 2 21.31 -24.84 11.41
C ILE A 2 19.95 -24.90 12.19
N ARG A 3 19.94 -24.63 13.49
CA ARG A 3 18.75 -24.76 14.32
C ARG A 3 17.80 -23.54 14.43
N PRO A 4 18.18 -22.28 14.20
CA PRO A 4 17.20 -21.19 14.39
C PRO A 4 16.22 -20.99 13.23
N PHE A 5 16.48 -21.55 12.03
CA PHE A 5 15.61 -21.33 10.87
C PHE A 5 14.41 -22.27 10.83
N PHE A 6 14.53 -23.48 11.43
CA PHE A 6 13.46 -24.48 11.40
C PHE A 6 12.41 -24.30 12.50
N GLU A 7 12.75 -23.67 13.63
CA GLU A 7 11.81 -23.41 14.71
C GLU A 7 10.79 -22.29 14.40
N ARG A 8 11.10 -21.46 13.40
CA ARG A 8 10.17 -20.43 12.90
C ARG A 8 9.01 -21.03 12.08
N PHE A 9 9.18 -22.25 11.55
CA PHE A 9 8.17 -22.97 10.78
C PHE A 9 7.13 -23.70 11.63
N LEU A 10 7.35 -23.83 12.93
CA LEU A 10 6.45 -24.56 13.85
C LEU A 10 5.64 -23.67 14.79
N ARG A 11 5.74 -22.36 14.66
CA ARG A 11 4.77 -21.44 15.27
C ARG A 11 3.60 -21.31 14.30
N ASP A 12 2.49 -21.90 14.67
CA ASP A 12 1.15 -21.57 14.15
C ASP A 12 0.80 -20.13 14.55
N VAL A 13 1.61 -19.20 14.08
CA VAL A 13 1.40 -17.76 14.29
C VAL A 13 0.46 -17.31 13.20
N SER A 14 -0.83 -17.45 13.48
CA SER A 14 -1.87 -17.03 12.56
C SER A 14 -1.75 -15.52 12.31
N MET A 15 -1.38 -15.18 11.09
CA MET A 15 -1.45 -13.79 10.62
C MET A 15 -2.93 -13.36 10.62
N ARG A 16 -3.20 -12.19 11.18
CA ARG A 16 -4.54 -11.61 11.26
C ARG A 16 -4.55 -10.28 10.56
N VAL A 17 -5.65 -10.00 9.87
CA VAL A 17 -5.93 -8.69 9.29
C VAL A 17 -7.21 -8.17 9.92
N ALA A 18 -7.14 -6.95 10.46
CA ALA A 18 -8.26 -6.26 11.10
C ALA A 18 -8.33 -4.82 10.61
N GLU A 19 -9.48 -4.18 10.78
CA GLU A 19 -9.61 -2.74 10.54
C GLU A 19 -8.72 -1.94 11.47
N LEU A 20 -8.22 -0.81 10.98
CA LEU A 20 -7.47 0.14 11.80
C LEU A 20 -8.34 0.73 12.90
N THR A 21 -7.79 0.80 14.08
CA THR A 21 -8.39 1.45 15.26
C THR A 21 -7.63 2.72 15.62
N ASP A 22 -8.13 3.49 16.56
CA ASP A 22 -7.45 4.70 17.05
C ASP A 22 -6.08 4.38 17.66
N ASP A 23 -5.92 3.20 18.26
CA ASP A 23 -4.63 2.75 18.83
C ASP A 23 -3.54 2.51 17.74
N ASP A 24 -3.94 2.40 16.48
CA ASP A 24 -3.04 2.16 15.36
C ASP A 24 -2.59 3.47 14.68
N ARG A 25 -3.31 4.59 14.90
CA ARG A 25 -3.12 5.85 14.16
C ARG A 25 -1.71 6.40 14.25
N LEU A 26 -1.13 6.40 15.45
CA LEU A 26 0.24 6.87 15.63
C LEU A 26 1.24 6.01 14.85
N TRP A 27 1.10 4.70 14.91
CA TRP A 27 1.97 3.79 14.17
C TRP A 27 1.81 3.95 12.64
N VAL A 28 0.59 4.18 12.14
CA VAL A 28 0.35 4.51 10.72
C VAL A 28 1.07 5.80 10.33
N GLN A 29 1.02 6.83 11.17
CA GLN A 29 1.72 8.08 10.93
C GLN A 29 3.24 7.87 10.85
N GLU A 30 3.83 7.21 11.83
CA GLU A 30 5.27 6.89 11.87
C GLU A 30 5.72 6.11 10.62
N ARG A 31 4.91 5.12 10.19
CA ARG A 31 5.19 4.35 8.97
C ARG A 31 5.09 5.23 7.73
N THR A 32 4.12 6.12 7.66
CA THR A 32 3.95 7.06 6.53
C THR A 32 5.15 7.99 6.42
N GLU A 33 5.59 8.58 7.53
CA GLU A 33 6.78 9.45 7.56
C GLU A 33 8.03 8.72 7.07
N LEU A 34 8.23 7.49 7.54
CA LEU A 34 9.39 6.68 7.18
C LEU A 34 9.40 6.31 5.68
N LEU A 35 8.26 5.93 5.12
CA LEU A 35 8.17 5.39 3.76
C LEU A 35 7.99 6.46 2.69
N PHE A 36 7.31 7.55 3.02
CA PHE A 36 6.89 8.56 2.04
C PHE A 36 7.56 9.93 2.25
N GLY A 37 8.48 10.05 3.22
CA GLY A 37 9.22 11.28 3.48
C GLY A 37 8.39 12.42 4.08
N GLY A 38 7.29 12.09 4.74
CA GLY A 38 6.38 12.99 5.43
C GLY A 38 5.12 12.24 5.87
N ASP A 39 4.32 12.84 6.74
CA ASP A 39 3.12 12.26 7.35
C ASP A 39 1.89 12.25 6.42
N PHE A 40 2.04 12.70 5.19
CA PHE A 40 1.00 12.72 4.17
C PHE A 40 1.46 12.06 2.86
N VAL A 41 0.51 11.63 2.04
CA VAL A 41 0.72 11.11 0.69
C VAL A 41 0.05 12.03 -0.31
N VAL A 42 0.72 12.27 -1.44
CA VAL A 42 0.14 13.02 -2.56
C VAL A 42 -0.11 12.04 -3.70
N SER A 43 -1.34 11.99 -4.17
CA SER A 43 -1.72 11.22 -5.34
C SER A 43 -2.56 12.06 -6.29
N ARG A 44 -2.24 12.04 -7.59
CA ARG A 44 -2.85 12.93 -8.57
C ARG A 44 -2.73 14.40 -8.11
N THR A 45 -3.82 14.99 -7.60
CA THR A 45 -3.88 16.37 -7.08
C THR A 45 -4.32 16.42 -5.62
N GLU A 46 -4.58 15.26 -5.02
CA GLU A 46 -5.10 15.15 -3.65
C GLU A 46 -3.96 14.90 -2.65
N VAL A 47 -4.14 15.47 -1.47
CA VAL A 47 -3.26 15.23 -0.32
C VAL A 47 -4.03 14.40 0.69
N HIS A 48 -3.47 13.26 1.06
CA HIS A 48 -4.05 12.34 2.02
C HIS A 48 -3.24 12.29 3.30
N ASP A 49 -3.94 12.23 4.42
CA ASP A 49 -3.38 11.91 5.74
C ASP A 49 -3.66 10.43 6.06
N PRO A 50 -2.76 9.48 5.75
CA PRO A 50 -3.06 8.05 5.88
C PRO A 50 -3.53 7.64 7.26
N HIS A 51 -3.01 8.27 8.32
CA HIS A 51 -3.43 7.99 9.69
C HIS A 51 -4.88 8.40 10.02
N LYS A 52 -5.55 9.17 9.14
CA LYS A 52 -6.97 9.54 9.25
C LYS A 52 -7.88 8.73 8.35
N LEU A 53 -7.31 7.97 7.41
CA LEU A 53 -8.08 7.17 6.47
C LEU A 53 -8.56 5.85 7.09
N PRO A 54 -9.62 5.25 6.54
CA PRO A 54 -9.91 3.85 6.78
C PRO A 54 -8.79 2.95 6.24
N GLY A 55 -8.66 1.78 6.83
CA GLY A 55 -7.62 0.85 6.41
C GLY A 55 -7.59 -0.42 7.23
N PHE A 56 -6.58 -1.22 6.98
CA PHE A 56 -6.36 -2.50 7.62
C PHE A 56 -4.95 -2.60 8.16
N ILE A 57 -4.82 -3.30 9.28
CA ILE A 57 -3.56 -3.67 9.88
C ILE A 57 -3.39 -5.19 9.85
N ALA A 58 -2.20 -5.63 9.48
CA ALA A 58 -1.82 -7.03 9.59
C ALA A 58 -0.95 -7.22 10.83
N THR A 59 -1.26 -8.23 11.62
CA THR A 59 -0.50 -8.60 12.82
C THR A 59 -0.08 -10.06 12.79
N GLU A 60 1.10 -10.34 13.33
CA GLU A 60 1.61 -11.67 13.62
C GLU A 60 1.81 -11.79 15.14
N GLY A 61 0.90 -12.49 15.80
CA GLY A 61 0.82 -12.44 17.26
C GLY A 61 0.46 -11.03 17.76
N ARG A 62 1.41 -10.35 18.43
CA ARG A 62 1.24 -8.97 18.91
C ARG A 62 1.97 -7.93 18.06
N GLU A 63 2.74 -8.38 17.09
CA GLU A 63 3.56 -7.50 16.26
C GLU A 63 2.76 -7.02 15.04
N ARG A 64 2.82 -5.72 14.76
CA ARG A 64 2.30 -5.13 13.53
C ARG A 64 3.25 -5.44 12.39
N VAL A 65 2.80 -6.12 11.35
CA VAL A 65 3.63 -6.57 10.22
C VAL A 65 3.24 -5.97 8.88
N GLY A 66 2.19 -5.16 8.84
CA GLY A 66 1.81 -4.43 7.64
C GLY A 66 0.57 -3.59 7.82
N LEU A 67 0.35 -2.69 6.89
CA LEU A 67 -0.84 -1.82 6.83
C LEU A 67 -1.27 -1.58 5.40
N ALA A 68 -2.56 -1.24 5.21
CA ALA A 68 -3.09 -0.64 4.01
C ALA A 68 -4.10 0.44 4.39
N THR A 69 -4.06 1.60 3.73
CA THR A 69 -5.08 2.62 3.85
C THR A 69 -5.69 2.92 2.49
N TYR A 70 -6.95 3.30 2.47
CA TYR A 70 -7.67 3.53 1.23
C TYR A 70 -8.65 4.70 1.35
N CYS A 71 -9.07 5.20 0.20
CA CYS A 71 -10.12 6.20 0.07
C CYS A 71 -11.12 5.76 -1.01
N ILE A 72 -12.42 5.92 -0.77
CA ILE A 72 -13.47 5.64 -1.75
C ILE A 72 -14.13 6.94 -2.14
N TYR A 73 -14.07 7.26 -3.44
CA TYR A 73 -14.68 8.44 -3.99
C TYR A 73 -15.12 8.20 -5.43
N GLY A 74 -16.30 8.73 -5.82
CA GLY A 74 -16.79 8.67 -7.20
C GLY A 74 -16.97 7.27 -7.79
N GLY A 75 -17.18 6.23 -6.94
CA GLY A 75 -17.31 4.84 -7.40
C GLY A 75 -15.97 4.17 -7.72
N GLU A 76 -14.87 4.76 -7.27
CA GLU A 76 -13.52 4.20 -7.36
C GLU A 76 -12.91 4.08 -5.96
N CYS A 77 -12.04 3.09 -5.78
CA CYS A 77 -11.23 2.94 -4.58
C CYS A 77 -9.77 3.29 -4.89
N GLU A 78 -9.21 4.23 -4.15
CA GLU A 78 -7.78 4.47 -4.14
C GLU A 78 -7.14 3.68 -3.00
N LEU A 79 -6.18 2.82 -3.31
CA LEU A 79 -5.25 2.26 -2.33
C LEU A 79 -4.15 3.29 -2.10
N VAL A 80 -4.28 4.08 -1.01
CA VAL A 80 -3.38 5.20 -0.72
C VAL A 80 -2.02 4.74 -0.22
N THR A 81 -2.01 3.78 0.71
CA THR A 81 -0.79 3.12 1.17
C THR A 81 -0.96 1.62 1.26
N ILE A 82 0.12 0.89 1.00
CA ILE A 82 0.26 -0.51 1.36
C ILE A 82 1.71 -0.76 1.75
N ASP A 83 1.92 -1.33 2.92
CA ASP A 83 3.25 -1.65 3.45
C ASP A 83 3.23 -3.03 4.09
N ALA A 84 4.28 -3.80 3.82
CA ALA A 84 4.50 -5.12 4.41
C ALA A 84 5.93 -5.20 4.94
N LEU A 85 6.08 -5.26 6.25
CA LEU A 85 7.39 -5.32 6.91
C LEU A 85 8.14 -6.61 6.62
N CYS A 86 7.37 -7.69 6.39
CA CYS A 86 7.90 -8.99 6.01
C CYS A 86 7.56 -9.28 4.55
N GLN A 87 8.52 -9.03 3.64
CA GLN A 87 8.33 -9.32 2.22
C GLN A 87 8.17 -10.83 1.97
N TYR A 88 7.42 -11.16 0.94
CA TYR A 88 7.16 -12.54 0.47
C TYR A 88 6.42 -13.47 1.47
N MET A 89 5.93 -12.95 2.59
CA MET A 89 5.13 -13.70 3.57
C MET A 89 3.61 -13.60 3.34
N GLY A 90 3.19 -13.00 2.22
CA GLY A 90 1.77 -12.88 1.87
C GLY A 90 1.04 -11.70 2.52
N VAL A 91 1.68 -10.93 3.41
CA VAL A 91 1.09 -9.78 4.13
C VAL A 91 0.41 -8.80 3.18
N GLY A 92 1.14 -8.32 2.17
CA GLY A 92 0.59 -7.37 1.20
C GLY A 92 -0.60 -7.94 0.42
N THR A 93 -0.62 -9.26 0.15
CA THR A 93 -1.75 -9.92 -0.51
C THR A 93 -2.99 -9.89 0.37
N LEU A 94 -2.87 -10.30 1.64
CA LEU A 94 -3.98 -10.31 2.57
C LEU A 94 -4.56 -8.91 2.80
N LEU A 95 -3.71 -7.89 2.89
CA LEU A 95 -4.14 -6.50 3.03
C LEU A 95 -4.88 -6.01 1.77
N LEU A 96 -4.32 -6.27 0.59
CA LEU A 96 -4.95 -5.88 -0.68
C LEU A 96 -6.30 -6.58 -0.87
N ASP A 97 -6.39 -7.88 -0.57
CA ASP A 97 -7.63 -8.65 -0.67
C ASP A 97 -8.74 -8.03 0.20
N LYS A 98 -8.40 -7.55 1.41
CA LYS A 98 -9.35 -6.85 2.28
C LYS A 98 -9.80 -5.50 1.71
N VAL A 99 -8.89 -4.72 1.14
CA VAL A 99 -9.26 -3.46 0.48
C VAL A 99 -10.13 -3.72 -0.75
N GLU A 100 -9.82 -4.74 -1.55
CA GLU A 100 -10.65 -5.13 -2.70
C GLU A 100 -12.05 -5.61 -2.28
N GLU A 101 -12.16 -6.34 -1.16
CA GLU A 101 -13.45 -6.77 -0.58
C GLU A 101 -14.33 -5.56 -0.27
N VAL A 102 -13.82 -4.62 0.53
CA VAL A 102 -14.56 -3.38 0.88
C VAL A 102 -14.88 -2.53 -0.35
N ALA A 103 -13.96 -2.42 -1.30
CA ALA A 103 -14.21 -1.69 -2.54
C ALA A 103 -15.37 -2.29 -3.36
N ARG A 104 -15.45 -3.64 -3.43
CA ARG A 104 -16.57 -4.33 -4.09
C ARG A 104 -17.89 -4.15 -3.34
N GLU A 105 -17.88 -4.25 -2.03
CA GLU A 105 -19.05 -4.03 -1.18
C GLU A 105 -19.60 -2.61 -1.31
N ALA A 106 -18.69 -1.61 -1.46
CA ALA A 106 -19.04 -0.23 -1.72
C ALA A 106 -19.49 0.05 -3.17
N GLY A 107 -19.51 -0.97 -4.04
CA GLY A 107 -19.91 -0.84 -5.44
C GLY A 107 -18.88 -0.14 -6.33
N CYS A 108 -17.60 -0.11 -5.92
CA CYS A 108 -16.55 0.46 -6.75
C CYS A 108 -16.34 -0.36 -8.02
N THR A 109 -16.15 0.33 -9.14
CA THR A 109 -15.89 -0.31 -10.44
C THR A 109 -14.43 -0.65 -10.67
N LYS A 110 -13.53 0.02 -9.92
CA LYS A 110 -12.08 -0.22 -9.97
C LYS A 110 -11.42 0.16 -8.66
N ILE A 111 -10.23 -0.42 -8.46
CA ILE A 111 -9.24 0.01 -7.49
C ILE A 111 -8.00 0.51 -8.23
N TRP A 112 -7.37 1.57 -7.73
CA TRP A 112 -6.17 2.13 -8.31
C TRP A 112 -5.18 2.58 -7.24
N THR A 113 -3.92 2.75 -7.62
CA THR A 113 -2.83 3.20 -6.75
C THR A 113 -1.73 3.86 -7.56
N ILE A 114 -0.87 4.63 -6.91
CA ILE A 114 0.30 5.25 -7.53
C ILE A 114 1.57 4.76 -6.84
N THR A 115 2.60 4.52 -7.62
CA THR A 115 3.95 4.26 -7.11
C THR A 115 4.98 5.00 -7.97
N THR A 116 6.24 5.02 -7.52
CA THR A 116 7.32 5.66 -8.25
C THR A 116 8.01 4.70 -9.22
N ASN A 117 8.71 5.26 -10.22
CA ASN A 117 9.39 4.47 -11.25
C ASN A 117 10.51 3.59 -10.72
N ASP A 118 11.07 3.90 -9.57
CA ASP A 118 12.14 3.13 -8.92
C ASP A 118 11.62 1.97 -8.06
N ASN A 119 10.34 2.00 -7.63
CA ASN A 119 9.75 0.97 -6.76
C ASN A 119 9.32 -0.25 -7.57
N LEU A 120 10.32 -1.00 -8.08
CA LEU A 120 10.09 -2.18 -8.92
C LEU A 120 9.37 -3.30 -8.18
N ASP A 121 9.54 -3.40 -6.86
CA ASP A 121 8.87 -4.41 -6.05
C ASP A 121 7.36 -4.15 -5.97
N ALA A 122 6.94 -2.91 -5.77
CA ALA A 122 5.52 -2.53 -5.82
C ALA A 122 4.93 -2.74 -7.22
N GLN A 123 5.64 -2.33 -8.28
CA GLN A 123 5.21 -2.54 -9.66
C GLN A 123 5.00 -4.03 -9.97
N ARG A 124 5.95 -4.87 -9.58
CA ARG A 124 5.85 -6.33 -9.71
C ARG A 124 4.68 -6.88 -8.89
N PHE A 125 4.50 -6.40 -7.65
CA PHE A 125 3.43 -6.84 -6.76
C PHE A 125 2.06 -6.55 -7.38
N PHE A 126 1.80 -5.33 -7.82
CA PHE A 126 0.52 -4.94 -8.39
C PHE A 126 0.22 -5.69 -9.69
N GLN A 127 1.17 -5.80 -10.61
CA GLN A 127 0.97 -6.53 -11.87
C GLN A 127 0.65 -8.01 -11.63
N LYS A 128 1.31 -8.66 -10.66
CA LYS A 128 0.99 -10.03 -10.26
C LYS A 128 -0.41 -10.19 -9.64
N ARG A 129 -1.01 -9.11 -9.16
CA ARG A 129 -2.36 -9.07 -8.60
C ARG A 129 -3.42 -8.62 -9.60
N GLY A 130 -3.05 -8.52 -10.89
CA GLY A 130 -3.96 -8.19 -11.98
C GLY A 130 -4.18 -6.70 -12.21
N PHE A 131 -3.33 -5.86 -11.63
CA PHE A 131 -3.30 -4.45 -11.98
C PHE A 131 -2.55 -4.24 -13.29
N THR A 132 -2.97 -3.24 -14.05
CA THR A 132 -2.31 -2.76 -15.26
C THR A 132 -1.86 -1.32 -15.08
N ILE A 133 -0.79 -0.92 -15.76
CA ILE A 133 -0.38 0.50 -15.79
C ILE A 133 -1.43 1.26 -16.60
N SER A 134 -2.07 2.23 -15.95
CA SER A 134 -3.09 3.09 -16.57
C SER A 134 -2.54 4.44 -16.99
N GLN A 135 -1.54 4.96 -16.26
CA GLN A 135 -0.94 6.25 -16.55
C GLN A 135 0.52 6.32 -16.07
N VAL A 136 1.34 7.07 -16.80
CA VAL A 136 2.69 7.47 -16.39
C VAL A 136 2.76 9.00 -16.38
N ARG A 137 3.18 9.57 -15.24
CA ARG A 137 3.39 11.01 -15.08
C ARG A 137 4.88 11.29 -15.11
N LEU A 138 5.39 11.63 -16.29
CA LEU A 138 6.80 11.96 -16.47
C LEU A 138 7.16 13.21 -15.66
N GLY A 139 8.24 13.09 -14.87
CA GLY A 139 8.71 14.17 -13.99
C GLY A 139 7.78 14.50 -12.83
N GLY A 140 6.77 13.67 -12.51
CA GLY A 140 5.80 13.88 -11.44
C GLY A 140 6.46 14.16 -10.09
N MET A 141 7.55 13.47 -9.80
CA MET A 141 8.29 13.62 -8.54
C MET A 141 8.95 14.98 -8.35
N THR A 142 9.10 15.79 -9.40
CA THR A 142 9.59 17.17 -9.28
C THR A 142 8.60 18.03 -8.51
N LYS A 143 7.30 17.89 -8.80
CA LYS A 143 6.23 18.61 -8.09
C LYS A 143 6.08 18.11 -6.65
N ILE A 144 6.16 16.80 -6.45
CA ILE A 144 6.09 16.19 -5.11
C ILE A 144 7.20 16.72 -4.20
N ARG A 145 8.42 16.89 -4.72
CA ARG A 145 9.55 17.45 -3.95
C ARG A 145 9.37 18.90 -3.52
N LEU A 146 8.54 19.67 -4.20
CA LEU A 146 8.20 21.02 -3.73
C LEU A 146 7.41 20.99 -2.42
N LEU A 147 6.59 19.95 -2.25
CA LEU A 147 5.81 19.73 -1.03
C LEU A 147 6.57 18.90 0.00
N LYS A 148 7.41 17.97 -0.45
CA LYS A 148 8.15 17.00 0.34
C LYS A 148 9.63 17.02 -0.04
N PRO A 149 10.43 17.99 0.45
CA PRO A 149 11.84 18.12 0.08
C PRO A 149 12.70 16.90 0.46
N ASN A 150 12.25 16.13 1.45
CA ASN A 150 12.95 14.94 1.95
C ASN A 150 12.83 13.71 1.03
N VAL A 151 11.97 13.74 0.00
CA VAL A 151 11.88 12.64 -0.96
C VAL A 151 13.21 12.50 -1.70
N PRO A 152 13.88 11.33 -1.63
CA PRO A 152 15.20 11.15 -2.17
C PRO A 152 15.22 11.32 -3.69
N LYS A 153 16.37 11.76 -4.22
CA LYS A 153 16.56 11.86 -5.69
C LYS A 153 16.87 10.51 -6.33
N VAL A 154 17.46 9.61 -5.55
CA VAL A 154 17.78 8.24 -5.95
C VAL A 154 17.12 7.31 -4.93
N GLY A 155 16.35 6.36 -5.39
CA GLY A 155 15.56 5.45 -4.58
C GLY A 155 16.04 4.01 -4.67
N TYR A 156 15.10 3.08 -4.72
CA TYR A 156 15.39 1.65 -4.76
C TYR A 156 16.28 1.29 -5.95
N TYR A 157 17.18 0.34 -5.75
CA TYR A 157 18.10 -0.18 -6.77
C TYR A 157 19.03 0.86 -7.39
N GLY A 158 19.20 2.02 -6.76
CA GLY A 158 19.99 3.13 -7.31
C GLY A 158 19.30 3.85 -8.49
N ILE A 159 18.01 3.64 -8.68
CA ILE A 159 17.24 4.25 -9.76
C ILE A 159 16.84 5.68 -9.36
N PRO A 160 17.03 6.68 -10.26
CA PRO A 160 16.53 8.03 -10.00
C PRO A 160 15.00 8.05 -9.82
N VAL A 161 14.54 8.65 -8.71
CA VAL A 161 13.10 8.83 -8.41
C VAL A 161 12.59 10.03 -9.19
N ARG A 162 11.93 9.80 -10.32
CA ARG A 162 11.59 10.83 -11.30
C ARG A 162 10.11 10.85 -11.67
N ASP A 163 9.53 9.70 -11.93
CA ASP A 163 8.22 9.55 -12.54
C ASP A 163 7.26 8.83 -11.60
N GLU A 164 5.96 9.07 -11.78
CA GLU A 164 4.91 8.34 -11.09
C GLU A 164 4.20 7.40 -12.07
N LEU A 165 3.91 6.18 -11.63
CA LEU A 165 3.15 5.18 -12.36
C LEU A 165 1.83 4.91 -11.63
N GLU A 166 0.73 5.09 -12.32
CA GLU A 166 -0.59 4.73 -11.82
C GLU A 166 -0.95 3.33 -12.31
N PHE A 167 -1.41 2.52 -11.37
CA PHE A 167 -1.89 1.16 -11.61
C PHE A 167 -3.38 1.09 -11.30
N GLU A 168 -4.14 0.39 -12.14
CA GLU A 168 -5.55 0.14 -11.89
C GLU A 168 -5.92 -1.32 -12.12
N LYS A 169 -6.95 -1.76 -11.41
CA LYS A 169 -7.60 -3.06 -11.59
C LYS A 169 -9.11 -2.88 -11.57
N ARG A 170 -9.79 -3.37 -12.59
CA ARG A 170 -11.25 -3.42 -12.62
C ARG A 170 -11.75 -4.44 -11.62
N LEU A 171 -12.77 -4.05 -10.88
CA LEU A 171 -13.45 -4.91 -9.92
C LEU A 171 -14.73 -5.45 -10.58
N ALA A 172 -14.86 -6.79 -10.62
CA ALA A 172 -16.13 -7.38 -11.00
C ALA A 172 -17.19 -7.06 -9.92
N PRO A 173 -18.45 -6.75 -10.30
CA PRO A 173 -19.53 -6.64 -9.34
C PRO A 173 -19.63 -7.91 -8.49
N LEU A 174 -20.03 -7.78 -7.23
CA LEU A 174 -20.43 -8.95 -6.45
C LEU A 174 -21.58 -9.62 -7.18
N SER A 175 -21.39 -10.89 -7.54
CA SER A 175 -22.48 -11.69 -8.10
C SER A 175 -23.57 -11.81 -7.02
N VAL A 176 -24.72 -11.17 -7.24
CA VAL A 176 -25.89 -11.39 -6.40
C VAL A 176 -26.37 -12.81 -6.71
N LEU A 177 -26.08 -13.74 -5.79
CA LEU A 177 -26.65 -15.10 -5.80
C LEU A 177 -28.09 -15.06 -5.31
#